data_5a1e3978d91a4f8af956d5d27dd7a8fb
#
_entry.id   5a1e3978d91a4f8af956d5d27dd7a8fb
#
_cell.length_a   1.000
_cell.length_b   1.000
_cell.length_c   1.000
_cell.angle_alpha   90.00
_cell.angle_beta   90.00
_cell.angle_gamma   90.00
#
_symmetry.space_group_name_H-M   'P 1'
#
loop_
_entity.id
_entity.type
_entity.pdbx_description
1 polymer ?
#
loop_
_entity_poly.entity_id
_entity_poly.type
_entity_poly.pdbx_seq_one_letter_code
_entity_poly.pdbx_strand_id
1 'polypeptide(L)'
;MVTFFPILKYGIILQNGVIGMEYNLVDVLIVLVITLSALKGYRNGLVGSVVNFLGSILALIFSIKFYKSVVQALEAKFEIVTLFAGFLEDKVSLPMEVGTLPVGANGIFLLKASIEQMALPSIVKEQMVIKIQDLMQVASQLGISTTGGLLTYLIALTLINGLVFILLWFLGQQMISLIAKFFSSAFDHTFIGLINHVAGFLIGAALSILGLMITIGLANLLLEITQGIQFAPILAIADKINQSRLVPYLQLGYDMILAKIITFI
;
A
#
# COMPACT_ATOMS: atom_id res chain seq x y z
N MET A 1 -29.98 -17.23 -6.31
CA MET A 1 -30.36 -16.11 -7.19
C MET A 1 -29.35 -15.00 -6.94
N VAL A 2 -28.28 -15.04 -7.70
CA VAL A 2 -27.11 -14.18 -7.52
C VAL A 2 -27.34 -12.94 -8.37
N THR A 3 -27.53 -11.79 -7.74
CA THR A 3 -27.71 -10.49 -8.41
C THR A 3 -26.33 -9.93 -8.79
N PHE A 4 -25.98 -10.12 -10.05
CA PHE A 4 -24.97 -9.34 -10.78
C PHE A 4 -25.50 -7.91 -10.93
N PHE A 5 -24.85 -6.92 -10.31
CA PHE A 5 -24.76 -5.54 -10.81
C PHE A 5 -23.94 -4.67 -9.83
N PRO A 6 -22.75 -4.26 -10.24
CA PRO A 6 -22.34 -2.89 -10.07
C PRO A 6 -21.52 -2.35 -11.26
N ILE A 7 -22.10 -2.29 -12.46
CA ILE A 7 -21.41 -1.67 -13.63
C ILE A 7 -21.93 -0.26 -13.95
N LEU A 8 -22.85 0.29 -13.16
CA LEU A 8 -23.55 1.54 -13.51
C LEU A 8 -23.29 2.73 -12.57
N LYS A 9 -22.09 2.84 -11.97
CA LYS A 9 -21.77 4.03 -11.15
C LYS A 9 -20.81 5.04 -11.79
N TYR A 10 -20.41 4.81 -13.02
CA TYR A 10 -19.63 5.80 -13.79
C TYR A 10 -20.49 6.38 -14.90
N GLY A 11 -21.42 7.24 -14.52
CA GLY A 11 -22.15 8.07 -15.46
C GLY A 11 -21.17 9.01 -16.17
N ILE A 12 -21.00 8.81 -17.49
CA ILE A 12 -20.32 9.75 -18.37
C ILE A 12 -21.21 10.99 -18.45
N ILE A 13 -20.91 12.00 -17.64
CA ILE A 13 -21.47 13.33 -17.83
C ILE A 13 -20.64 14.00 -18.93
N LEU A 14 -21.10 13.86 -20.17
CA LEU A 14 -20.68 14.72 -21.27
C LEU A 14 -21.38 16.06 -21.06
N GLN A 15 -20.73 17.00 -20.37
CA GLN A 15 -21.17 18.38 -20.35
C GLN A 15 -20.08 19.25 -20.96
N ASN A 16 -20.46 19.93 -22.03
CA ASN A 16 -19.68 20.84 -22.88
C ASN A 16 -18.83 21.83 -22.06
N GLY A 17 -17.56 21.88 -22.37
CA GLY A 17 -16.69 22.98 -21.95
C GLY A 17 -15.23 22.59 -22.08
N VAL A 18 -14.55 23.19 -23.04
CA VAL A 18 -13.10 23.38 -23.21
C VAL A 18 -12.27 22.25 -22.57
N ILE A 19 -11.63 21.44 -23.41
CA ILE A 19 -10.62 20.48 -22.99
C ILE A 19 -9.42 21.28 -22.44
N GLY A 20 -9.54 21.82 -21.26
CA GLY A 20 -8.40 22.11 -20.42
C GLY A 20 -7.82 20.76 -20.03
N MET A 21 -6.71 20.38 -20.64
CA MET A 21 -5.92 19.26 -20.16
C MET A 21 -5.35 19.66 -18.81
N GLU A 22 -6.15 19.57 -17.74
CA GLU A 22 -5.61 19.57 -16.41
C GLU A 22 -4.86 18.24 -16.22
N TYR A 23 -3.56 18.29 -16.44
CA TYR A 23 -2.68 17.15 -16.21
C TYR A 23 -2.68 16.86 -14.71
N ASN A 24 -3.25 15.73 -14.33
CA ASN A 24 -3.12 15.29 -12.95
C ASN A 24 -1.66 14.87 -12.70
N LEU A 25 -1.06 15.43 -11.65
CA LEU A 25 0.32 15.14 -11.25
C LEU A 25 0.52 13.61 -11.04
N VAL A 26 -0.49 12.90 -10.57
CA VAL A 26 -0.45 11.44 -10.37
C VAL A 26 -0.33 10.73 -11.72
N ASP A 27 -1.09 11.13 -12.75
CA ASP A 27 -0.98 10.55 -14.10
C ASP A 27 0.40 10.76 -14.68
N VAL A 28 0.95 11.96 -14.52
CA VAL A 28 2.32 12.30 -14.98
C VAL A 28 3.35 11.40 -14.26
N LEU A 29 3.22 11.21 -12.96
CA LEU A 29 4.10 10.34 -12.19
C LEU A 29 3.98 8.87 -12.63
N ILE A 30 2.77 8.37 -12.88
CA ILE A 30 2.53 7.01 -13.37
C ILE A 30 3.25 6.81 -14.72
N VAL A 31 3.04 7.72 -15.69
CA VAL A 31 3.68 7.63 -17.00
C VAL A 31 5.20 7.74 -16.88
N LEU A 32 5.70 8.63 -16.01
CA LEU A 32 7.12 8.79 -15.75
C LEU A 32 7.73 7.49 -15.21
N VAL A 33 7.10 6.86 -14.22
CA VAL A 33 7.56 5.59 -13.61
C VAL A 33 7.58 4.49 -14.66
N ILE A 34 6.54 4.35 -15.48
CA ILE A 34 6.49 3.35 -16.56
C ILE A 34 7.62 3.58 -17.57
N THR A 35 7.78 4.83 -18.01
CA THR A 35 8.81 5.20 -18.98
C THR A 35 10.21 4.94 -18.45
N LEU A 36 10.52 5.38 -17.24
CA LEU A 36 11.83 5.16 -16.62
C LEU A 36 12.11 3.67 -16.41
N SER A 37 11.10 2.89 -16.03
CA SER A 37 11.23 1.45 -15.86
C SER A 37 11.44 0.72 -17.18
N ALA A 38 10.73 1.14 -18.24
CA ALA A 38 10.93 0.63 -19.59
C ALA A 38 12.35 0.92 -20.12
N LEU A 39 12.83 2.16 -19.92
CA LEU A 39 14.21 2.55 -20.28
C LEU A 39 15.24 1.78 -19.47
N LYS A 40 15.01 1.56 -18.18
CA LYS A 40 15.86 0.71 -17.34
C LYS A 40 15.85 -0.73 -17.84
N GLY A 41 14.69 -1.26 -18.21
CA GLY A 41 14.54 -2.58 -18.82
C GLY A 41 15.29 -2.69 -20.15
N TYR A 42 15.21 -1.68 -21.03
CA TYR A 42 16.00 -1.61 -22.25
C TYR A 42 17.50 -1.68 -21.96
N ARG A 43 17.99 -0.90 -21.01
CA ARG A 43 19.41 -0.88 -20.62
C ARG A 43 19.90 -2.19 -20.01
N ASN A 44 19.06 -2.84 -19.23
CA ASN A 44 19.40 -4.11 -18.55
C ASN A 44 19.24 -5.33 -19.48
N GLY A 45 18.53 -5.19 -20.58
CA GLY A 45 18.15 -6.29 -21.46
C GLY A 45 17.13 -7.24 -20.83
N LEU A 46 16.76 -8.27 -21.58
CA LEU A 46 15.81 -9.31 -21.16
C LEU A 46 16.29 -10.04 -19.89
N VAL A 47 17.53 -10.52 -19.92
CA VAL A 47 18.11 -11.30 -18.81
C VAL A 47 18.15 -10.47 -17.53
N GLY A 48 18.66 -9.24 -17.62
CA GLY A 48 18.72 -8.34 -16.47
C GLY A 48 17.33 -7.97 -15.95
N SER A 49 16.33 -7.83 -16.82
CA SER A 49 14.94 -7.57 -16.43
C SER A 49 14.30 -8.76 -15.71
N VAL A 50 14.56 -9.99 -16.17
CA VAL A 50 14.10 -11.23 -15.51
C VAL A 50 14.75 -11.39 -14.13
N VAL A 51 16.07 -11.17 -14.03
CA VAL A 51 16.77 -11.22 -12.74
C VAL A 51 16.23 -10.17 -11.77
N ASN A 52 15.97 -8.95 -12.24
CA ASN A 52 15.35 -7.90 -11.42
C ASN A 52 13.93 -8.28 -10.98
N PHE A 53 13.16 -8.95 -11.84
CA PHE A 53 11.81 -9.42 -11.49
C PHE A 53 11.84 -10.49 -10.40
N LEU A 54 12.64 -11.54 -10.59
CA LEU A 54 12.78 -12.59 -9.57
C LEU A 54 13.32 -12.01 -8.27
N GLY A 55 14.23 -11.06 -8.38
CA GLY A 55 14.74 -10.31 -7.24
C GLY A 55 13.68 -9.49 -6.53
N SER A 56 12.75 -8.89 -7.27
CA SER A 56 11.60 -8.16 -6.70
C SER A 56 10.70 -9.08 -5.88
N ILE A 57 10.46 -10.30 -6.37
CA ILE A 57 9.71 -11.32 -5.62
C ILE A 57 10.45 -11.73 -4.34
N LEU A 58 11.76 -11.93 -4.42
CA LEU A 58 12.58 -12.24 -3.25
C LEU A 58 12.58 -11.09 -2.23
N ALA A 59 12.68 -9.83 -2.69
CA ALA A 59 12.57 -8.65 -1.85
C ALA A 59 11.20 -8.55 -1.16
N LEU A 60 10.13 -8.91 -1.88
CA LEU A 60 8.77 -8.95 -1.33
C LEU A 60 8.66 -10.00 -0.21
N ILE A 61 9.13 -11.23 -0.47
CA ILE A 61 9.12 -12.32 0.53
C ILE A 61 9.95 -11.92 1.75
N PHE A 62 11.12 -11.32 1.52
CA PHE A 62 11.97 -10.79 2.61
C PHE A 62 11.22 -9.75 3.44
N SER A 63 10.56 -8.80 2.79
CA SER A 63 9.78 -7.75 3.47
C SER A 63 8.64 -8.33 4.29
N ILE A 64 7.88 -9.28 3.75
CA ILE A 64 6.80 -9.98 4.46
C ILE A 64 7.34 -10.68 5.72
N LYS A 65 8.51 -11.28 5.62
CA LYS A 65 9.10 -12.03 6.74
C LYS A 65 9.65 -11.12 7.84
N PHE A 66 10.24 -9.98 7.48
CA PHE A 66 11.04 -9.18 8.41
C PHE A 66 10.40 -7.87 8.89
N TYR A 67 9.34 -7.34 8.24
CA TYR A 67 8.77 -6.04 8.63
C TYR A 67 8.34 -5.98 10.08
N LYS A 68 7.73 -7.04 10.61
CA LYS A 68 7.30 -7.09 12.03
C LYS A 68 8.48 -7.00 12.98
N SER A 69 9.55 -7.77 12.71
CA SER A 69 10.77 -7.76 13.55
C SER A 69 11.46 -6.39 13.53
N VAL A 70 11.47 -5.73 12.35
CA VAL A 70 12.04 -4.39 12.22
C VAL A 70 11.18 -3.37 12.99
N VAL A 71 9.84 -3.43 12.87
CA VAL A 71 8.95 -2.54 13.63
C VAL A 71 9.11 -2.75 15.13
N GLN A 72 9.19 -3.99 15.60
CA GLN A 72 9.44 -4.29 17.03
C GLN A 72 10.78 -3.73 17.51
N ALA A 73 11.84 -3.85 16.72
CA ALA A 73 13.14 -3.28 17.05
C ALA A 73 13.13 -1.74 17.08
N LEU A 74 12.40 -1.12 16.15
CA LEU A 74 12.22 0.33 16.11
C LEU A 74 11.38 0.82 17.28
N GLU A 75 10.33 0.10 17.64
CA GLU A 75 9.50 0.42 18.81
C GLU A 75 10.30 0.30 20.10
N ALA A 76 11.03 -0.80 20.29
CA ALA A 76 11.85 -1.02 21.49
C ALA A 76 12.95 0.04 21.68
N LYS A 77 13.45 0.65 20.59
CA LYS A 77 14.56 1.62 20.66
C LYS A 77 14.10 3.06 20.57
N PHE A 78 13.06 3.34 19.81
CA PHE A 78 12.65 4.70 19.44
C PHE A 78 11.19 5.00 19.76
N GLU A 79 10.41 4.01 20.24
CA GLU A 79 8.98 4.16 20.55
C GLU A 79 8.17 4.74 19.38
N ILE A 80 8.53 4.35 18.14
CA ILE A 80 8.05 5.00 16.91
C ILE A 80 6.54 4.86 16.74
N VAL A 81 5.96 3.72 17.13
CA VAL A 81 4.50 3.48 17.06
C VAL A 81 3.81 4.30 18.13
N THR A 82 4.36 4.31 19.34
CA THR A 82 3.84 5.09 20.49
C THR A 82 3.87 6.59 20.19
N LEU A 83 4.99 7.12 19.68
CA LEU A 83 5.11 8.51 19.25
C LEU A 83 4.12 8.86 18.15
N PHE A 84 3.98 7.99 17.15
CA PHE A 84 3.05 8.23 16.05
C PHE A 84 1.58 8.10 16.49
N ALA A 85 1.26 7.21 17.42
CA ALA A 85 -0.04 7.12 18.05
C ALA A 85 -0.41 8.41 18.78
N GLY A 86 0.51 8.97 19.57
CA GLY A 86 0.31 10.27 20.23
C GLY A 86 0.07 11.41 19.24
N PHE A 87 0.78 11.41 18.11
CA PHE A 87 0.53 12.40 17.04
C PHE A 87 -0.87 12.26 16.41
N LEU A 88 -1.41 11.04 16.34
CA LEU A 88 -2.73 10.77 15.78
C LEU A 88 -3.88 11.02 16.76
N GLU A 89 -3.64 11.06 18.06
CA GLU A 89 -4.67 11.10 19.09
C GLU A 89 -5.63 12.27 18.91
N ASP A 90 -5.10 13.45 18.60
CA ASP A 90 -5.92 14.65 18.33
C ASP A 90 -6.56 14.68 16.93
N LYS A 91 -6.21 13.75 16.06
CA LYS A 91 -6.60 13.76 14.64
C LYS A 91 -7.58 12.66 14.28
N VAL A 92 -7.70 11.65 15.11
CA VAL A 92 -8.65 10.55 14.93
C VAL A 92 -9.98 10.93 15.58
N SER A 93 -10.99 11.23 14.75
CA SER A 93 -12.33 11.56 15.21
C SER A 93 -13.06 10.29 15.65
N LEU A 94 -13.11 10.05 16.95
CA LEU A 94 -14.01 9.04 17.52
C LEU A 94 -15.23 9.73 18.14
N PRO A 95 -16.40 9.06 18.15
CA PRO A 95 -17.48 9.52 19.00
C PRO A 95 -16.96 9.65 20.44
N MET A 96 -17.18 10.82 21.06
CA MET A 96 -16.61 11.17 22.38
C MET A 96 -16.86 10.09 23.44
N GLU A 97 -18.05 9.46 23.37
CA GLU A 97 -18.47 8.41 24.29
C GLU A 97 -17.61 7.14 24.20
N VAL A 98 -17.12 6.79 23.00
CA VAL A 98 -16.29 5.59 22.78
C VAL A 98 -14.83 5.88 23.08
N GLY A 99 -14.35 7.06 22.75
CA GLY A 99 -12.94 7.44 22.89
C GLY A 99 -12.44 7.49 24.33
N THR A 100 -13.30 7.92 25.26
CA THR A 100 -12.95 8.12 26.68
C THR A 100 -13.18 6.89 27.56
N LEU A 101 -13.83 5.84 27.04
CA LEU A 101 -14.08 4.62 27.80
C LEU A 101 -12.76 3.93 28.19
N PRO A 102 -12.68 3.39 29.43
CA PRO A 102 -11.53 2.61 29.83
C PRO A 102 -11.42 1.33 28.98
N VAL A 103 -10.18 0.86 28.79
CA VAL A 103 -9.93 -0.42 28.12
C VAL A 103 -10.54 -1.56 28.96
N GLY A 104 -11.67 -2.09 28.49
CA GLY A 104 -12.43 -3.15 29.17
C GLY A 104 -13.46 -3.78 28.24
N ALA A 105 -14.21 -4.76 28.73
CA ALA A 105 -15.15 -5.55 27.91
C ALA A 105 -16.16 -4.68 27.13
N ASN A 106 -16.73 -3.66 27.77
CA ASN A 106 -17.71 -2.75 27.14
C ASN A 106 -17.04 -1.86 26.09
N GLY A 107 -15.85 -1.30 26.39
CA GLY A 107 -15.09 -0.47 25.45
C GLY A 107 -14.72 -1.24 24.18
N ILE A 108 -14.33 -2.50 24.34
CA ILE A 108 -13.95 -3.36 23.20
C ILE A 108 -15.15 -3.73 22.34
N PHE A 109 -16.30 -3.99 22.94
CA PHE A 109 -17.51 -4.24 22.16
C PHE A 109 -17.84 -3.05 21.24
N LEU A 110 -17.78 -1.84 21.80
CA LEU A 110 -18.01 -0.61 21.02
C LEU A 110 -16.90 -0.34 19.99
N LEU A 111 -15.65 -0.67 20.35
CA LEU A 111 -14.52 -0.55 19.40
C LEU A 111 -14.67 -1.50 18.21
N LYS A 112 -15.06 -2.75 18.45
CA LYS A 112 -15.36 -3.71 17.36
C LYS A 112 -16.52 -3.21 16.49
N ALA A 113 -17.59 -2.70 17.10
CA ALA A 113 -18.71 -2.12 16.37
C ALA A 113 -18.28 -0.91 15.52
N SER A 114 -17.37 -0.07 16.04
CA SER A 114 -16.81 1.07 15.29
C SER A 114 -15.97 0.60 14.09
N ILE A 115 -15.14 -0.43 14.25
CA ILE A 115 -14.34 -1.01 13.15
C ILE A 115 -15.24 -1.62 12.08
N GLU A 116 -16.33 -2.28 12.46
CA GLU A 116 -17.30 -2.83 11.50
C GLU A 116 -17.98 -1.74 10.66
N GLN A 117 -18.17 -0.55 11.21
CA GLN A 117 -18.74 0.61 10.49
C GLN A 117 -17.73 1.33 9.59
N MET A 118 -16.42 1.11 9.76
CA MET A 118 -15.40 1.70 8.89
C MET A 118 -15.54 1.16 7.47
N ALA A 119 -15.26 1.99 6.46
CA ALA A 119 -15.24 1.60 5.05
C ALA A 119 -13.97 0.82 4.69
N LEU A 120 -13.71 -0.29 5.42
CA LEU A 120 -12.53 -1.12 5.25
C LEU A 120 -12.90 -2.48 4.61
N PRO A 121 -11.99 -3.09 3.83
CA PRO A 121 -12.14 -4.48 3.40
C PRO A 121 -12.30 -5.43 4.59
N SER A 122 -13.19 -6.44 4.45
CA SER A 122 -13.51 -7.38 5.53
C SER A 122 -12.27 -8.04 6.15
N ILE A 123 -11.28 -8.40 5.33
CA ILE A 123 -10.03 -9.00 5.78
C ILE A 123 -9.23 -8.06 6.70
N VAL A 124 -9.26 -6.75 6.44
CA VAL A 124 -8.58 -5.75 7.29
C VAL A 124 -9.32 -5.60 8.62
N LYS A 125 -10.65 -5.51 8.59
CA LYS A 125 -11.48 -5.45 9.80
C LYS A 125 -11.22 -6.65 10.71
N GLU A 126 -11.23 -7.85 10.14
CA GLU A 126 -10.96 -9.09 10.87
C GLU A 126 -9.57 -9.08 11.52
N GLN A 127 -8.54 -8.68 10.77
CA GLN A 127 -7.17 -8.55 11.30
C GLN A 127 -7.08 -7.49 12.41
N MET A 128 -7.78 -6.38 12.28
CA MET A 128 -7.84 -5.37 13.33
C MET A 128 -8.52 -5.90 14.60
N VAL A 129 -9.64 -6.63 14.46
CA VAL A 129 -10.36 -7.23 15.58
C VAL A 129 -9.49 -8.26 16.33
N ILE A 130 -8.74 -9.10 15.59
CA ILE A 130 -7.80 -10.07 16.20
C ILE A 130 -6.71 -9.32 16.97
N LYS A 131 -6.11 -8.29 16.37
CA LYS A 131 -5.05 -7.51 17.02
C LYS A 131 -5.51 -6.73 18.25
N ILE A 132 -6.78 -6.34 18.34
CA ILE A 132 -7.33 -5.71 19.56
C ILE A 132 -7.18 -6.65 20.76
N GLN A 133 -7.46 -7.93 20.58
CA GLN A 133 -7.35 -8.91 21.67
C GLN A 133 -5.91 -9.07 22.16
N ASP A 134 -4.95 -9.10 21.22
CA ASP A 134 -3.53 -9.17 21.55
C ASP A 134 -3.06 -7.89 22.27
N LEU A 135 -3.46 -6.72 21.76
CA LEU A 135 -3.08 -5.42 22.33
C LEU A 135 -3.68 -5.18 23.72
N MET A 136 -4.87 -5.71 24.01
CA MET A 136 -5.45 -5.62 25.35
C MET A 136 -4.55 -6.19 26.44
N GLN A 137 -3.89 -7.30 26.15
CA GLN A 137 -3.02 -7.96 27.13
C GLN A 137 -1.81 -7.11 27.49
N VAL A 138 -1.38 -6.24 26.58
CA VAL A 138 -0.20 -5.36 26.73
C VAL A 138 -0.55 -3.89 26.87
N ALA A 139 -1.84 -3.52 26.78
CA ALA A 139 -2.29 -2.12 26.81
C ALA A 139 -1.81 -1.38 28.07
N SER A 140 -1.88 -2.00 29.23
CA SER A 140 -1.39 -1.43 30.48
C SER A 140 0.14 -1.21 30.48
N GLN A 141 0.90 -2.08 29.84
CA GLN A 141 2.35 -1.95 29.70
C GLN A 141 2.73 -0.82 28.74
N LEU A 142 1.85 -0.55 27.74
CA LEU A 142 2.00 0.54 26.78
C LEU A 142 1.45 1.88 27.30
N GLY A 143 0.94 1.92 28.53
CA GLY A 143 0.33 3.11 29.11
C GLY A 143 -1.03 3.49 28.49
N ILE A 144 -1.65 2.59 27.74
CA ILE A 144 -2.92 2.81 27.07
C ILE A 144 -4.06 2.51 28.03
N SER A 145 -4.76 3.56 28.49
CA SER A 145 -5.85 3.44 29.46
C SER A 145 -7.25 3.55 28.82
N THR A 146 -7.35 4.12 27.63
CA THR A 146 -8.63 4.41 26.97
C THR A 146 -8.81 3.60 25.69
N THR A 147 -10.06 3.35 25.33
CA THR A 147 -10.44 2.67 24.08
C THR A 147 -10.01 3.48 22.85
N GLY A 148 -10.08 4.82 22.96
CA GLY A 148 -9.57 5.73 21.93
C GLY A 148 -8.07 5.57 21.70
N GLY A 149 -7.26 5.59 22.76
CA GLY A 149 -5.84 5.36 22.70
C GLY A 149 -5.49 3.98 22.11
N LEU A 150 -6.27 2.93 22.44
CA LEU A 150 -6.08 1.60 21.85
C LEU A 150 -6.32 1.60 20.34
N LEU A 151 -7.39 2.25 19.86
CA LEU A 151 -7.67 2.37 18.43
C LEU A 151 -6.59 3.19 17.72
N THR A 152 -6.21 4.32 18.30
CA THR A 152 -5.16 5.19 17.73
C THR A 152 -3.84 4.44 17.62
N TYR A 153 -3.47 3.68 18.66
CA TYR A 153 -2.28 2.83 18.62
C TYR A 153 -2.39 1.73 17.55
N LEU A 154 -3.56 1.11 17.40
CA LEU A 154 -3.80 0.09 16.37
C LEU A 154 -3.65 0.67 14.95
N ILE A 155 -4.19 1.87 14.71
CA ILE A 155 -4.05 2.60 13.44
C ILE A 155 -2.56 2.92 13.22
N ALA A 156 -1.89 3.50 14.20
CA ALA A 156 -0.47 3.82 14.15
C ALA A 156 0.38 2.58 13.81
N LEU A 157 0.15 1.48 14.51
CA LEU A 157 0.84 0.21 14.29
C LEU A 157 0.61 -0.31 12.86
N THR A 158 -0.60 -0.20 12.34
CA THR A 158 -0.94 -0.65 10.98
C THR A 158 -0.24 0.20 9.93
N LEU A 159 -0.24 1.53 10.11
CA LEU A 159 0.43 2.46 9.19
C LEU A 159 1.96 2.30 9.23
N ILE A 160 2.56 2.18 10.40
CA ILE A 160 4.01 1.96 10.55
C ILE A 160 4.41 0.59 9.97
N ASN A 161 3.63 -0.46 10.21
CA ASN A 161 3.87 -1.76 9.59
C ASN A 161 3.86 -1.67 8.05
N GLY A 162 2.87 -0.99 7.48
CA GLY A 162 2.76 -0.78 6.03
C GLY A 162 3.95 0.02 5.48
N LEU A 163 4.33 1.11 6.16
CA LEU A 163 5.44 1.96 5.76
C LEU A 163 6.78 1.21 5.81
N VAL A 164 7.05 0.49 6.89
CA VAL A 164 8.28 -0.32 7.04
C VAL A 164 8.31 -1.45 6.03
N PHE A 165 7.17 -2.09 5.75
CA PHE A 165 7.07 -3.11 4.70
C PHE A 165 7.46 -2.55 3.32
N ILE A 166 6.89 -1.41 2.92
CA ILE A 166 7.19 -0.74 1.65
C ILE A 166 8.68 -0.35 1.58
N LEU A 167 9.22 0.19 2.67
CA LEU A 167 10.62 0.60 2.76
C LEU A 167 11.56 -0.59 2.62
N LEU A 168 11.29 -1.70 3.31
CA LEU A 168 12.09 -2.93 3.19
C LEU A 168 12.02 -3.52 1.78
N TRP A 169 10.84 -3.52 1.17
CA TRP A 169 10.67 -3.97 -0.21
C TRP A 169 11.49 -3.12 -1.19
N PHE A 170 11.40 -1.80 -1.04
CA PHE A 170 12.16 -0.87 -1.87
C PHE A 170 13.68 -1.05 -1.70
N LEU A 171 14.17 -1.13 -0.46
CA LEU A 171 15.59 -1.36 -0.17
C LEU A 171 16.07 -2.71 -0.70
N GLY A 172 15.26 -3.76 -0.51
CA GLY A 172 15.53 -5.09 -1.07
C GLY A 172 15.66 -5.06 -2.58
N GLN A 173 14.76 -4.37 -3.27
CA GLN A 173 14.84 -4.17 -4.73
C GLN A 173 16.12 -3.45 -5.17
N GLN A 174 16.54 -2.40 -4.44
CA GLN A 174 17.75 -1.68 -4.77
C GLN A 174 19.00 -2.57 -4.61
N MET A 175 19.07 -3.35 -3.55
CA MET A 175 20.18 -4.31 -3.34
C MET A 175 20.26 -5.35 -4.45
N ILE A 176 19.12 -5.93 -4.84
CA ILE A 176 19.08 -6.93 -5.92
C ILE A 176 19.41 -6.29 -7.27
N SER A 177 18.96 -5.08 -7.54
CA SER A 177 19.31 -4.33 -8.75
C SER A 177 20.82 -4.06 -8.85
N LEU A 178 21.50 -3.82 -7.72
CA LEU A 178 22.95 -3.69 -7.68
C LEU A 178 23.63 -5.02 -8.03
N ILE A 179 23.17 -6.13 -7.43
CA ILE A 179 23.71 -7.48 -7.72
C ILE A 179 23.47 -7.83 -9.20
N ALA A 180 22.26 -7.58 -9.73
CA ALA A 180 21.93 -7.84 -11.13
C ALA A 180 22.85 -7.09 -12.12
N LYS A 181 23.28 -5.87 -11.79
CA LYS A 181 24.22 -5.11 -12.62
C LYS A 181 25.59 -5.79 -12.74
N PHE A 182 26.08 -6.42 -11.68
CA PHE A 182 27.34 -7.17 -11.76
C PHE A 182 27.26 -8.38 -12.69
N PHE A 183 26.08 -9.01 -12.78
CA PHE A 183 25.88 -10.16 -13.67
C PHE A 183 25.56 -9.76 -15.12
N SER A 184 24.88 -8.63 -15.37
CA SER A 184 24.47 -8.22 -16.71
C SER A 184 25.65 -7.76 -17.58
N SER A 185 26.70 -7.20 -17.01
CA SER A 185 27.89 -6.73 -17.77
C SER A 185 28.65 -7.86 -18.48
N ALA A 186 28.41 -9.12 -18.11
CA ALA A 186 29.04 -10.28 -18.73
C ALA A 186 28.41 -10.68 -20.08
N PHE A 187 27.23 -10.15 -20.45
CA PHE A 187 26.47 -10.60 -21.62
C PHE A 187 26.34 -9.56 -22.75
N ASP A 188 26.89 -8.36 -22.61
CA ASP A 188 26.61 -7.19 -23.46
C ASP A 188 27.24 -7.23 -24.88
N HIS A 189 27.98 -8.29 -25.29
CA HIS A 189 28.74 -8.29 -26.52
C HIS A 189 28.27 -9.26 -27.62
N THR A 190 27.00 -9.69 -27.65
CA THR A 190 26.51 -10.59 -28.69
C THR A 190 25.46 -9.97 -29.58
N PHE A 191 25.39 -10.42 -30.87
CA PHE A 191 24.43 -10.00 -31.91
C PHE A 191 22.94 -10.14 -31.49
N ILE A 192 22.64 -10.84 -30.39
CA ILE A 192 21.36 -10.97 -29.71
C ILE A 192 20.99 -9.67 -28.96
N GLY A 193 21.89 -8.68 -28.92
CA GLY A 193 21.74 -7.46 -28.13
C GLY A 193 20.48 -6.66 -28.40
N LEU A 194 20.09 -6.44 -29.67
CA LEU A 194 18.92 -5.61 -29.99
C LEU A 194 17.61 -6.26 -29.53
N ILE A 195 17.45 -7.56 -29.80
CA ILE A 195 16.25 -8.30 -29.36
C ILE A 195 16.20 -8.37 -27.84
N ASN A 196 17.35 -8.57 -27.20
CA ASN A 196 17.48 -8.56 -25.75
C ASN A 196 17.09 -7.22 -25.13
N HIS A 197 17.48 -6.10 -25.74
CA HIS A 197 17.13 -4.76 -25.26
C HIS A 197 15.65 -4.40 -25.50
N VAL A 198 15.08 -4.73 -26.67
CA VAL A 198 13.65 -4.48 -26.95
C VAL A 198 12.76 -5.34 -26.04
N ALA A 199 13.09 -6.62 -25.86
CA ALA A 199 12.37 -7.49 -24.93
C ALA A 199 12.51 -6.99 -23.49
N GLY A 200 13.69 -6.52 -23.08
CA GLY A 200 13.91 -5.88 -21.80
C GLY A 200 13.04 -4.63 -21.58
N PHE A 201 12.88 -3.79 -22.62
CA PHE A 201 11.99 -2.62 -22.58
C PHE A 201 10.53 -3.04 -22.28
N LEU A 202 10.01 -4.01 -23.03
CA LEU A 202 8.64 -4.49 -22.88
C LEU A 202 8.42 -5.11 -21.49
N ILE A 203 9.36 -5.92 -21.01
CA ILE A 203 9.29 -6.52 -19.68
C ILE A 203 9.39 -5.43 -18.62
N GLY A 204 10.30 -4.47 -18.74
CA GLY A 204 10.43 -3.36 -17.80
C GLY A 204 9.13 -2.54 -17.68
N ALA A 205 8.46 -2.27 -18.81
CA ALA A 205 7.15 -1.61 -18.83
C ALA A 205 6.08 -2.47 -18.14
N ALA A 206 5.96 -3.75 -18.52
CA ALA A 206 4.96 -4.65 -17.95
C ALA A 206 5.11 -4.83 -16.43
N LEU A 207 6.34 -4.99 -15.95
CA LEU A 207 6.64 -5.13 -14.52
C LEU A 207 6.36 -3.85 -13.73
N SER A 208 6.59 -2.68 -14.33
CA SER A 208 6.26 -1.41 -13.66
C SER A 208 4.75 -1.21 -13.56
N ILE A 209 3.98 -1.59 -14.58
CA ILE A 209 2.52 -1.56 -14.53
C ILE A 209 2.02 -2.47 -13.41
N LEU A 210 2.54 -3.69 -13.31
CA LEU A 210 2.18 -4.64 -12.26
C LEU A 210 2.57 -4.12 -10.86
N GLY A 211 3.75 -3.52 -10.72
CA GLY A 211 4.19 -2.88 -9.49
C GLY A 211 3.30 -1.69 -9.09
N LEU A 212 2.89 -0.86 -10.07
CA LEU A 212 1.97 0.25 -9.85
C LEU A 212 0.57 -0.24 -9.45
N MET A 213 0.05 -1.31 -10.06
CA MET A 213 -1.23 -1.92 -9.66
C MET A 213 -1.19 -2.31 -8.17
N ILE A 214 -0.15 -3.00 -7.73
CA ILE A 214 0.01 -3.39 -6.31
C ILE A 214 0.16 -2.14 -5.43
N THR A 215 0.98 -1.18 -5.82
CA THR A 215 1.22 0.03 -5.02
C THR A 215 -0.05 0.87 -4.86
N ILE A 216 -0.83 1.04 -5.93
CA ILE A 216 -2.10 1.80 -5.89
C ILE A 216 -3.16 1.03 -5.10
N GLY A 217 -3.25 -0.30 -5.27
CA GLY A 217 -4.16 -1.12 -4.46
C GLY A 217 -3.86 -1.00 -2.96
N LEU A 218 -2.59 -1.08 -2.58
CA LEU A 218 -2.18 -0.88 -1.19
C LEU A 218 -2.37 0.56 -0.71
N ALA A 219 -2.10 1.56 -1.55
CA ALA A 219 -2.32 2.97 -1.22
C ALA A 219 -3.80 3.27 -0.96
N ASN A 220 -4.71 2.77 -1.81
CA ASN A 220 -6.15 2.93 -1.60
C ASN A 220 -6.60 2.27 -0.31
N LEU A 221 -6.09 1.08 -0.01
CA LEU A 221 -6.37 0.39 1.25
C LEU A 221 -5.90 1.21 2.46
N LEU A 222 -4.72 1.83 2.40
CA LEU A 222 -4.22 2.74 3.44
C LEU A 222 -5.07 4.01 3.54
N LEU A 223 -5.51 4.59 2.41
CA LEU A 223 -6.38 5.76 2.39
C LEU A 223 -7.75 5.45 3.00
N GLU A 224 -8.33 4.28 2.75
CA GLU A 224 -9.57 3.84 3.40
C GLU A 224 -9.40 3.75 4.92
N ILE A 225 -8.28 3.20 5.40
CA ILE A 225 -7.97 3.16 6.85
C ILE A 225 -7.87 4.56 7.45
N THR A 226 -7.39 5.53 6.67
CA THR A 226 -7.18 6.89 7.13
C THR A 226 -8.37 7.83 6.90
N GLN A 227 -9.51 7.37 6.37
CA GLN A 227 -10.70 8.20 6.16
C GLN A 227 -11.22 8.86 7.45
N GLY A 228 -10.97 8.25 8.62
CA GLY A 228 -11.27 8.85 9.92
C GLY A 228 -10.25 9.89 10.40
N ILE A 229 -9.13 10.06 9.70
CA ILE A 229 -8.04 10.96 10.09
C ILE A 229 -8.19 12.27 9.31
N GLN A 230 -8.56 13.35 9.99
CA GLN A 230 -8.64 14.69 9.39
C GLN A 230 -7.25 15.32 9.25
N PHE A 231 -6.37 14.67 8.50
CA PHE A 231 -5.03 15.19 8.24
C PHE A 231 -4.95 15.75 6.81
N ALA A 232 -4.95 17.07 6.68
CA ALA A 232 -5.03 17.76 5.40
C ALA A 232 -4.06 17.25 4.31
N PRO A 233 -2.79 16.91 4.58
CA PRO A 233 -1.90 16.34 3.56
C PRO A 233 -2.36 14.99 3.01
N ILE A 234 -2.92 14.11 3.85
CA ILE A 234 -3.44 12.80 3.39
C ILE A 234 -4.67 13.00 2.52
N LEU A 235 -5.58 13.88 2.91
CA LEU A 235 -6.77 14.21 2.12
C LEU A 235 -6.39 14.79 0.76
N ALA A 236 -5.40 15.70 0.70
CA ALA A 236 -4.92 16.27 -0.55
C ALA A 236 -4.30 15.21 -1.49
N ILE A 237 -3.61 14.21 -0.96
CA ILE A 237 -3.06 13.09 -1.73
C ILE A 237 -4.21 12.19 -2.23
N ALA A 238 -5.19 11.87 -1.37
CA ALA A 238 -6.36 11.08 -1.74
C ALA A 238 -7.15 11.74 -2.88
N ASP A 239 -7.39 13.05 -2.80
CA ASP A 239 -8.07 13.80 -3.85
C ASP A 239 -7.33 13.74 -5.19
N LYS A 240 -6.00 13.88 -5.17
CA LYS A 240 -5.19 13.78 -6.40
C LYS A 240 -5.21 12.36 -7.00
N ILE A 241 -5.20 11.32 -6.17
CA ILE A 241 -5.33 9.92 -6.60
C ILE A 241 -6.71 9.69 -7.22
N ASN A 242 -7.78 10.16 -6.57
CA ASN A 242 -9.16 10.01 -7.04
C ASN A 242 -9.45 10.79 -8.34
N GLN A 243 -8.75 11.89 -8.59
CA GLN A 243 -8.86 12.67 -9.82
C GLN A 243 -8.02 12.12 -10.98
N SER A 244 -7.17 11.12 -10.74
CA SER A 244 -6.33 10.50 -11.77
C SER A 244 -7.17 9.71 -12.77
N ARG A 245 -6.83 9.80 -14.05
CA ARG A 245 -7.46 9.01 -15.13
C ARG A 245 -6.88 7.60 -15.22
N LEU A 246 -5.61 7.41 -14.83
CA LEU A 246 -4.90 6.13 -14.92
C LEU A 246 -5.12 5.23 -13.71
N VAL A 247 -5.32 5.80 -12.54
CA VAL A 247 -5.54 5.04 -11.28
C VAL A 247 -6.69 4.04 -11.38
N PRO A 248 -7.88 4.36 -11.94
CA PRO A 248 -8.97 3.40 -12.05
C PRO A 248 -8.61 2.15 -12.87
N TYR A 249 -7.81 2.28 -13.92
CA TYR A 249 -7.35 1.14 -14.72
C TYR A 249 -6.36 0.26 -13.95
N LEU A 250 -5.47 0.88 -13.19
CA LEU A 250 -4.51 0.16 -12.35
C LEU A 250 -5.22 -0.54 -11.19
N GLN A 251 -6.22 0.10 -10.60
CA GLN A 251 -7.06 -0.49 -9.56
C GLN A 251 -7.83 -1.72 -10.08
N LEU A 252 -8.45 -1.60 -11.24
CA LEU A 252 -9.13 -2.72 -11.89
C LEU A 252 -8.18 -3.91 -12.09
N GLY A 253 -6.95 -3.65 -12.55
CA GLY A 253 -5.93 -4.67 -12.70
C GLY A 253 -5.54 -5.32 -11.37
N TYR A 254 -5.40 -4.55 -10.30
CA TYR A 254 -5.15 -5.05 -8.94
C TYR A 254 -6.28 -5.96 -8.46
N ASP A 255 -7.53 -5.53 -8.61
CA ASP A 255 -8.71 -6.29 -8.19
C ASP A 255 -8.83 -7.61 -8.94
N MET A 256 -8.51 -7.63 -10.23
CA MET A 256 -8.47 -8.86 -11.04
C MET A 256 -7.39 -9.85 -10.55
N ILE A 257 -6.22 -9.35 -10.17
CA ILE A 257 -5.13 -10.17 -9.62
C ILE A 257 -5.56 -10.73 -8.26
N LEU A 258 -6.08 -9.87 -7.38
CA LEU A 258 -6.53 -10.23 -6.04
C LEU A 258 -7.63 -11.30 -6.11
N ALA A 259 -8.63 -11.13 -6.97
CA ALA A 259 -9.71 -12.09 -7.16
C ALA A 259 -9.19 -13.48 -7.60
N LYS A 260 -8.18 -13.51 -8.49
CA LYS A 260 -7.55 -14.77 -8.90
C LYS A 260 -6.77 -15.42 -7.76
N ILE A 261 -6.02 -14.65 -6.99
CA ILE A 261 -5.26 -15.19 -5.85
C ILE A 261 -6.19 -15.81 -4.81
N ILE A 262 -7.30 -15.13 -4.48
CA ILE A 262 -8.29 -15.62 -3.51
C ILE A 262 -8.98 -16.92 -3.99
N THR A 263 -9.19 -17.09 -5.29
CA THR A 263 -9.79 -18.33 -5.84
C THR A 263 -8.82 -19.51 -5.87
N PHE A 264 -7.51 -19.28 -5.69
CA PHE A 264 -6.49 -20.34 -5.66
C PHE A 264 -6.09 -20.76 -4.23
N ILE A 265 -6.49 -20.01 -3.19
CA ILE A 265 -6.28 -20.31 -1.77
C ILE A 265 -7.54 -20.91 -1.16
#